data_ac3ba47597e98cf3d522d35ebbff00f5
#
_entry.id   ac3ba47597e98cf3d522d35ebbff00f5
#
_cell.length_a   1.000
_cell.length_b   1.000
_cell.length_c   1.000
_cell.angle_alpha   90.00
_cell.angle_beta   90.00
_cell.angle_gamma   90.00
#
_symmetry.space_group_name_H-M   'P 1'
#
loop_
_entity.id
_entity.type
_entity.pdbx_description
1 polymer ?
#
loop_
_entity_poly.entity_id
_entity_poly.type
_entity_poly.pdbx_seq_one_letter_code
_entity_poly.pdbx_strand_id
1 'polypeptide(L)' 'MIIKIDEKQGLELYHKYMENDFPEDERPTYQNYKRLTLNHLHEIFIYKENDKEVAYFISIEKNNNILITHLAVIKEY' A
#
# COMPACT_ATOMS: atom_id res chain seq x y z
N MET A 1 3.68 7.80 -13.17
CA MET A 1 4.40 8.50 -12.06
C MET A 1 4.18 7.76 -10.75
N ILE A 2 5.26 7.47 -10.05
CA ILE A 2 5.18 6.80 -8.73
C ILE A 2 5.26 7.86 -7.65
N ILE A 3 4.28 7.83 -6.74
CA ILE A 3 4.16 8.82 -5.66
C ILE A 3 4.10 8.08 -4.34
N LYS A 4 4.96 8.48 -3.39
CA LYS A 4 4.87 8.02 -2.02
C LYS A 4 3.73 8.78 -1.34
N ILE A 5 2.79 8.06 -0.72
CA ILE A 5 1.63 8.70 -0.09
C ILE A 5 1.83 8.85 1.41
N ASP A 6 1.11 9.82 2.00
CA ASP A 6 1.21 10.10 3.42
C ASP A 6 0.39 9.11 4.26
N GLU A 7 0.43 9.29 5.58
CA GLU A 7 -0.24 8.39 6.52
C GLU A 7 -1.76 8.33 6.30
N LYS A 8 -2.38 9.49 6.12
CA LYS A 8 -3.84 9.56 5.93
C LYS A 8 -4.25 8.83 4.65
N GLN A 9 -3.57 9.11 3.55
CA GLN A 9 -3.84 8.46 2.28
C GLN A 9 -3.54 6.97 2.36
N GLY A 10 -2.49 6.59 3.09
CA GLY A 10 -2.15 5.19 3.30
C GLY A 10 -3.24 4.43 4.03
N LEU A 11 -3.82 5.01 5.07
CA LEU A 11 -4.91 4.38 5.80
C LEU A 11 -6.17 4.26 4.95
N GLU A 12 -6.48 5.27 4.15
CA GLU A 12 -7.62 5.23 3.24
C GLU A 12 -7.46 4.14 2.18
N LEU A 13 -6.24 3.92 1.71
CA LEU A 13 -5.95 2.92 0.68
C LEU A 13 -6.34 1.51 1.12
N TYR A 14 -6.18 1.18 2.39
CA TYR A 14 -6.55 -0.13 2.93
C TYR A 14 -8.03 -0.43 2.67
N HIS A 15 -8.90 0.51 3.02
CA HIS A 15 -10.35 0.33 2.82
C HIS A 15 -10.76 0.49 1.36
N LYS A 16 -10.05 1.34 0.64
CA LYS A 16 -10.39 1.60 -0.75
C LYS A 16 -10.02 0.46 -1.68
N TYR A 17 -8.87 -0.18 -1.45
CA TYR A 17 -8.33 -1.19 -2.36
C TYR A 17 -7.97 -2.51 -1.69
N MET A 18 -7.19 -2.49 -0.61
CA MET A 18 -6.60 -3.70 -0.07
C MET A 18 -7.63 -4.73 0.42
N GLU A 19 -8.72 -4.28 0.98
CA GLU A 19 -9.77 -5.19 1.46
C GLU A 19 -10.39 -5.99 0.33
N ASN A 20 -10.39 -5.44 -0.88
CA ASN A 20 -10.92 -6.13 -2.07
C ASN A 20 -9.86 -6.87 -2.86
N ASP A 21 -8.63 -6.36 -2.85
CA ASP A 21 -7.56 -6.92 -3.69
C ASP A 21 -6.86 -8.12 -3.06
N PHE A 22 -6.87 -8.23 -1.74
CA PHE A 22 -6.21 -9.31 -1.02
C PHE A 22 -7.19 -10.00 -0.09
N PRO A 23 -7.22 -11.35 -0.07
CA PRO A 23 -8.02 -12.08 0.90
C PRO A 23 -7.59 -11.77 2.34
N GLU A 24 -8.50 -12.01 3.27
CA GLU A 24 -8.27 -11.70 4.68
C GLU A 24 -7.00 -12.35 5.24
N ASP A 25 -6.69 -13.56 4.82
CA ASP A 25 -5.50 -14.29 5.27
C ASP A 25 -4.21 -13.87 4.55
N GLU A 26 -4.32 -13.05 3.51
CA GLU A 26 -3.15 -12.58 2.74
C GLU A 26 -2.83 -11.11 2.98
N ARG A 27 -3.61 -10.44 3.82
CA ARG A 27 -3.35 -9.05 4.16
C ARG A 27 -3.26 -8.87 5.68
N PRO A 28 -2.55 -7.84 6.16
CA PRO A 28 -2.55 -7.55 7.59
C PRO A 28 -3.93 -7.11 8.04
N THR A 29 -4.23 -7.27 9.33
CA THR A 29 -5.44 -6.65 9.89
C THR A 29 -5.30 -5.13 9.77
N TYR A 30 -6.43 -4.43 9.77
CA TYR A 30 -6.39 -2.97 9.70
C TYR A 30 -5.62 -2.38 10.87
N GLN A 31 -5.77 -2.93 12.07
CA GLN A 31 -5.05 -2.46 13.25
C GLN A 31 -3.54 -2.60 13.08
N ASN A 32 -3.08 -3.71 12.56
CA ASN A 32 -1.66 -3.93 12.34
C ASN A 32 -1.14 -3.03 11.21
N TYR A 33 -1.90 -2.92 10.13
CA TYR A 33 -1.56 -2.02 9.02
C TYR A 33 -1.45 -0.57 9.50
N LYS A 34 -2.41 -0.13 10.32
CA LYS A 34 -2.39 1.21 10.90
C LYS A 34 -1.14 1.44 11.76
N ARG A 35 -0.79 0.45 12.59
CA ARG A 35 0.43 0.53 13.40
C ARG A 35 1.68 0.69 12.53
N LEU A 36 1.79 -0.11 11.48
CA LEU A 36 2.92 -0.04 10.57
C LEU A 36 2.99 1.31 9.85
N THR A 37 1.85 1.84 9.45
CA THR A 37 1.77 3.11 8.75
C THR A 37 2.15 4.28 9.66
N LEU A 38 1.57 4.33 10.86
CA LEU A 38 1.80 5.45 11.78
C LEU A 38 3.21 5.45 12.38
N ASN A 39 3.87 4.30 12.44
CA ASN A 39 5.23 4.19 12.94
C ASN A 39 6.28 4.16 11.83
N HIS A 40 5.88 4.41 10.59
CA HIS A 40 6.77 4.44 9.43
C HIS A 40 7.59 3.17 9.26
N LEU A 41 6.99 2.01 9.58
CA LEU A 41 7.64 0.71 9.46
C LEU A 41 7.46 0.11 8.06
N HIS A 42 6.58 0.68 7.25
CA HIS A 42 6.48 0.39 5.83
C HIS A 42 6.20 1.69 5.07
N GLU A 43 6.41 1.65 3.77
CA GLU A 43 6.13 2.78 2.89
C GLU A 43 5.12 2.36 1.84
N ILE A 44 4.24 3.29 1.46
CA ILE A 44 3.15 3.02 0.54
C ILE A 44 3.30 3.94 -0.67
N PHE A 45 3.25 3.35 -1.86
CA PHE A 45 3.41 4.08 -3.11
C PHE A 45 2.22 3.82 -4.01
N ILE A 46 1.83 4.84 -4.77
CA ILE A 46 0.81 4.72 -5.80
C ILE A 46 1.43 5.08 -7.15
N TYR A 47 1.14 4.28 -8.16
CA TYR A 47 1.47 4.61 -9.54
C TYR A 47 0.25 5.26 -10.17
N LYS A 48 0.44 6.49 -10.67
CA LYS A 48 -0.61 7.24 -11.36
C LYS A 48 -0.26 7.43 -12.82
N GLU A 49 -1.28 7.40 -13.66
CA GLU A 49 -1.16 7.71 -15.08
C GLU A 49 -2.34 8.60 -15.47
N ASN A 50 -2.06 9.79 -16.01
CA ASN A 50 -3.09 10.79 -16.36
C ASN A 50 -4.00 11.11 -15.16
N ASP A 51 -3.41 11.30 -13.99
CA ASP A 51 -4.10 11.59 -12.72
C ASP A 51 -4.99 10.47 -12.21
N LYS A 52 -4.91 9.27 -12.81
CA LYS A 52 -5.65 8.10 -12.35
C LYS A 52 -4.73 7.15 -11.61
N GLU A 53 -5.22 6.61 -10.50
CA GLU A 53 -4.52 5.60 -9.74
C GLU A 53 -4.61 4.27 -10.46
N VAL A 54 -3.47 3.71 -10.87
CA VAL A 54 -3.42 2.49 -11.68
C VAL A 54 -2.95 1.29 -10.87
N ALA A 55 -2.05 1.51 -9.94
CA ALA A 55 -1.47 0.43 -9.14
C ALA A 55 -0.95 1.00 -7.83
N TYR A 56 -0.70 0.13 -6.87
CA TYR A 56 -0.04 0.52 -5.63
C TYR A 56 0.86 -0.60 -5.15
N PHE A 57 1.83 -0.25 -4.32
CA PHE A 57 2.66 -1.25 -3.67
C PHE A 57 3.12 -0.75 -2.30
N ILE A 58 3.41 -1.71 -1.44
CA ILE A 58 3.89 -1.47 -0.08
C ILE A 58 5.26 -2.10 0.03
N SER A 59 6.21 -1.35 0.58
CA SER A 59 7.57 -1.82 0.76
C SER A 59 8.02 -1.69 2.21
N ILE A 60 8.94 -2.56 2.61
CA ILE A 60 9.64 -2.46 3.88
C ILE A 60 11.13 -2.47 3.61
N GLU A 61 11.89 -1.83 4.48
CA GLU A 61 13.33 -1.87 4.43
C GLU A 61 13.83 -2.87 5.46
N LYS A 62 14.68 -3.79 5.03
CA LYS A 62 15.24 -4.81 5.91
C LYS A 62 16.66 -5.13 5.48
N ASN A 63 17.62 -5.00 6.40
CA ASN A 63 19.04 -5.31 6.15
C ASN A 63 19.58 -4.57 4.92
N ASN A 64 19.24 -3.30 4.78
CA ASN A 64 19.63 -2.44 3.66
C ASN A 64 19.02 -2.87 2.31
N ASN A 65 18.03 -3.76 2.34
CA ASN A 65 17.29 -4.18 1.15
C ASN A 65 15.87 -3.68 1.25
N ILE A 66 15.27 -3.37 0.10
CA ILE A 66 13.88 -2.97 0.01
C ILE A 66 13.09 -4.18 -0.49
N LEU A 67 12.06 -4.57 0.29
CA LEU A 67 11.19 -5.70 -0.06
C LEU A 67 9.79 -5.16 -0.35
N ILE A 68 9.22 -5.59 -1.47
CA ILE A 68 7.82 -5.28 -1.77
C ILE A 68 6.98 -6.38 -1.16
N THR A 69 6.11 -6.02 -0.21
CA THR A 69 5.26 -6.98 0.49
C THR A 69 3.91 -7.17 -0.18
N HIS A 70 3.40 -6.11 -0.80
CA HIS A 70 2.10 -6.14 -1.49
C HIS A 70 2.21 -5.31 -2.76
N LEU A 71 1.68 -5.86 -3.85
CA LEU A 71 1.63 -5.17 -5.14
C LEU A 71 0.33 -5.54 -5.81
N ALA A 72 -0.44 -4.55 -6.22
CA ALA A 72 -1.71 -4.78 -6.89
C ALA A 72 -1.94 -3.76 -8.00
N VAL A 73 -2.53 -4.22 -9.09
CA VAL A 73 -3.05 -3.36 -10.15
C VAL A 73 -4.52 -3.12 -9.86
N ILE A 74 -4.93 -1.85 -9.92
CA ILE A 74 -6.32 -1.48 -9.67
C ILE A 74 -7.19 -2.01 -10.80
N LYS A 75 -8.33 -2.63 -10.45
CA LYS A 75 -9.14 -3.41 -11.38
C LYS A 75 -9.64 -2.71 -12.64
N GLU A 76 -9.62 -1.39 -12.66
CA GLU A 76 -10.06 -0.63 -13.83
C GLU A 76 -9.01 -0.62 -14.96
N TYR A 77 -7.89 -1.28 -14.73
CA TYR A 77 -6.77 -1.29 -15.69
C TYR A 77 -6.26 -2.71 -15.99
#